data_9a524f8f4734220b04d0a096cd0b022d
#
_entry.id   9a524f8f4734220b04d0a096cd0b022d
#
_cell.length_a   1.000
_cell.length_b   1.000
_cell.length_c   1.000
_cell.angle_alpha   90.00
_cell.angle_beta   90.00
_cell.angle_gamma   90.00
#
_symmetry.space_group_name_H-M   'P 1'
#
loop_
_entity.id
_entity.type
_entity.pdbx_description
1 polymer ?
#
loop_
_entity_poly.entity_id
_entity_poly.type
_entity_poly.pdbx_seq_one_letter_code
_entity_poly.pdbx_strand_id
1 'polypeptide(L)'
;QRQMCIRDSGTGIVLGENVFVNYNCVMLDAGYIRIGRNTKVGPCCQFYTPQHPIDYMERREPKETAYPITIGEDCWLGGGVVVCPGVTIGNRCVIAAGSVVVKDIPDDSLAAGCPAVVKKRLNGKAGVVEQ
;
A
#
# COMPACT_ATOMS: atom_id res chain seq x y z
N GLN A 1 -13.51 -3.54 4.20
CA GLN A 1 -14.17 -2.52 4.26
C GLN A 1 -14.63 -2.20 5.56
N ARG A 2 -13.91 -1.75 6.44
CA ARG A 2 -14.34 -1.46 7.65
C ARG A 2 -13.70 -0.34 8.15
N GLN A 3 -13.58 0.14 9.13
CA GLN A 3 -13.06 1.15 10.00
C GLN A 3 -11.88 1.88 9.40
N MET A 4 -12.07 2.54 8.28
CA MET A 4 -11.07 3.36 7.62
C MET A 4 -11.27 4.81 7.92
N CYS A 5 -10.17 5.54 7.95
CA CYS A 5 -10.20 6.98 8.02
C CYS A 5 -9.84 7.49 6.65
N ILE A 6 -10.82 7.93 5.90
CA ILE A 6 -10.61 8.43 4.55
C ILE A 6 -10.50 9.93 4.58
N ARG A 7 -9.45 10.44 3.95
CA ARG A 7 -9.26 11.88 3.99
C ARG A 7 -9.68 12.44 2.67
N ASP A 8 -9.62 12.58 1.75
CA ASP A 8 -10.13 13.20 0.55
C ASP A 8 -11.57 12.80 0.30
N SER A 9 -11.93 12.55 -0.91
CA SER A 9 -13.30 12.30 -1.28
C SER A 9 -13.73 10.86 -1.03
N GLY A 10 -12.80 9.95 -0.95
CA GLY A 10 -13.12 8.52 -0.88
C GLY A 10 -13.56 7.93 -2.20
N THR A 11 -13.62 8.72 -3.26
CA THR A 11 -14.10 8.26 -4.56
C THR A 11 -13.01 7.61 -5.40
N GLY A 12 -11.76 7.79 -5.01
CA GLY A 12 -10.64 7.19 -5.73
C GLY A 12 -10.24 5.82 -5.21
N ILE A 13 -10.96 5.28 -4.24
CA ILE A 13 -10.64 3.99 -3.64
C ILE A 13 -11.43 2.88 -4.30
N VAL A 14 -10.75 1.89 -4.82
CA VAL A 14 -11.38 0.75 -5.48
C VAL A 14 -10.92 -0.52 -4.79
N LEU A 15 -11.84 -1.20 -4.15
CA LEU A 15 -11.55 -2.45 -3.46
C LEU A 15 -12.14 -3.60 -4.24
N GLY A 16 -11.35 -4.62 -4.49
CA GLY A 16 -11.81 -5.83 -5.15
C GLY A 16 -12.70 -6.65 -4.22
N GLU A 17 -13.18 -7.78 -4.72
CA GLU A 17 -14.02 -8.67 -3.94
C GLU A 17 -13.26 -9.21 -2.74
N ASN A 18 -13.95 -9.33 -1.64
CA ASN A 18 -13.42 -9.99 -0.46
C ASN A 18 -12.13 -9.34 0.09
N VAL A 19 -12.00 -8.03 -0.10
CA VAL A 19 -10.90 -7.29 0.51
C VAL A 19 -11.28 -6.96 1.95
N PHE A 20 -10.35 -7.19 2.87
CA PHE A 20 -10.56 -6.85 4.26
C PHE A 20 -9.59 -5.74 4.66
N VAL A 21 -10.13 -4.64 5.17
CA VAL A 21 -9.32 -3.53 5.68
C VAL A 21 -9.62 -3.38 7.16
N ASN A 22 -8.61 -3.54 7.97
CA ASN A 22 -8.75 -3.50 9.42
C ASN A 22 -8.88 -2.05 9.92
N TYR A 23 -8.95 -1.89 11.22
CA TYR A 23 -9.25 -0.59 11.84
C TYR A 23 -8.17 0.46 11.63
N ASN A 24 -8.61 1.71 11.60
CA ASN A 24 -7.74 2.88 11.64
C ASN A 24 -6.77 3.02 10.47
N CYS A 25 -7.16 2.53 9.30
CA CYS A 25 -6.36 2.74 8.10
C CYS A 25 -6.66 4.11 7.52
N VAL A 26 -5.63 4.74 6.95
CA VAL A 26 -5.75 6.05 6.34
C VAL A 26 -5.49 5.90 4.84
N MET A 27 -6.40 6.42 4.04
CA MET A 27 -6.25 6.38 2.60
C MET A 27 -6.45 7.78 2.03
N LEU A 28 -5.36 8.38 1.55
CA LEU A 28 -5.42 9.69 0.91
C LEU A 28 -5.53 9.46 -0.59
N ASP A 29 -6.74 9.57 -1.10
CA ASP A 29 -7.08 9.16 -2.45
C ASP A 29 -7.13 10.27 -3.49
N ALA A 30 -6.27 11.26 -3.36
CA ALA A 30 -6.14 12.27 -4.42
C ALA A 30 -5.80 11.58 -5.75
N GLY A 31 -4.99 10.52 -5.70
CA GLY A 31 -4.86 9.58 -6.80
C GLY A 31 -5.58 8.29 -6.45
N TYR A 32 -5.73 7.42 -7.40
CA TYR A 32 -6.42 6.15 -7.15
C TYR A 32 -5.65 5.29 -6.16
N ILE A 33 -6.41 4.57 -5.35
CA ILE A 33 -5.89 3.50 -4.50
C ILE A 33 -6.69 2.26 -4.86
N ARG A 34 -6.03 1.28 -5.44
CA ARG A 34 -6.69 0.04 -5.85
C ARG A 34 -6.11 -1.11 -5.07
N ILE A 35 -6.99 -1.91 -4.50
CA ILE A 35 -6.59 -3.09 -3.72
C ILE A 35 -7.29 -4.28 -4.31
N GLY A 36 -6.52 -5.26 -4.77
CA GLY A 36 -7.04 -6.43 -5.46
C GLY A 36 -7.76 -7.38 -4.52
N ARG A 37 -8.55 -8.26 -5.11
CA ARG A 37 -9.42 -9.17 -4.36
C ARG A 37 -8.64 -10.04 -3.39
N ASN A 38 -9.30 -10.45 -2.34
CA ASN A 38 -8.77 -11.33 -1.30
C ASN A 38 -7.57 -10.78 -0.53
N THR A 39 -7.26 -9.51 -0.69
CA THR A 39 -6.15 -8.88 0.03
C THR A 39 -6.60 -8.49 1.44
N LYS A 40 -5.74 -8.70 2.40
CA LYS A 40 -5.99 -8.36 3.80
C LYS A 40 -5.04 -7.26 4.23
N VAL A 41 -5.61 -6.17 4.72
CA VAL A 41 -4.84 -5.01 5.15
C VAL A 41 -4.95 -4.91 6.67
N GLY A 42 -3.82 -4.97 7.35
CA GLY A 42 -3.77 -4.90 8.80
C GLY A 42 -4.14 -3.51 9.32
N PRO A 43 -4.29 -3.39 10.64
CA PRO A 43 -4.72 -2.12 11.22
C PRO A 43 -3.66 -1.04 11.09
N CYS A 44 -4.10 0.21 11.05
CA CYS A 44 -3.23 1.37 11.05
C CYS A 44 -2.33 1.47 9.82
N CYS A 45 -2.71 0.84 8.72
CA CYS A 45 -1.98 1.00 7.47
C CYS A 45 -2.30 2.36 6.86
N GLN A 46 -1.37 2.89 6.09
CA GLN A 46 -1.47 4.24 5.54
C GLN A 46 -1.10 4.18 4.07
N PHE A 47 -1.97 4.76 3.22
CA PHE A 47 -1.77 4.78 1.78
C PHE A 47 -1.79 6.24 1.36
N TYR A 48 -0.66 6.75 0.91
CA TYR A 48 -0.53 8.15 0.55
C TYR A 48 -0.29 8.31 -0.93
N THR A 49 -1.25 8.87 -1.66
CA THR A 49 -1.07 9.17 -3.07
C THR A 49 -0.56 10.59 -3.32
N PRO A 50 -0.88 11.60 -2.47
CA PRO A 50 -0.43 12.95 -2.74
C PRO A 50 1.03 13.15 -2.37
N GLN A 51 1.68 14.01 -3.13
CA GLN A 51 3.08 14.34 -2.89
C GLN A 51 3.29 15.83 -3.13
N HIS A 52 3.90 16.50 -2.18
CA HIS A 52 4.29 17.90 -2.33
C HIS A 52 5.65 17.99 -3.01
N PRO A 53 5.97 19.13 -3.65
CA PRO A 53 7.29 19.29 -4.25
C PRO A 53 8.41 19.11 -3.23
N ILE A 54 9.48 18.47 -3.67
CA ILE A 54 10.67 18.29 -2.83
C ILE A 54 11.37 19.63 -2.63
N ASP A 55 11.43 20.45 -3.69
CA ASP A 55 12.04 21.76 -3.59
C ASP A 55 11.18 22.67 -2.72
N TYR A 56 11.80 23.26 -1.69
CA TYR A 56 11.04 24.03 -0.72
C TYR A 56 10.42 25.31 -1.31
N MET A 57 11.05 25.89 -2.33
CA MET A 57 10.49 27.08 -2.96
C MET A 57 9.24 26.73 -3.74
N GLU A 58 9.26 25.63 -4.49
CA GLU A 58 8.08 25.17 -5.19
C GLU A 58 6.99 24.75 -4.21
N ARG A 59 7.39 24.18 -3.08
CA ARG A 59 6.43 23.72 -2.08
C ARG A 59 5.64 24.87 -1.43
N ARG A 60 6.15 26.09 -1.52
CA ARG A 60 5.41 27.27 -1.02
C ARG A 60 4.17 27.55 -1.85
N GLU A 61 4.18 27.10 -3.11
CA GLU A 61 3.00 27.24 -3.98
C GLU A 61 2.01 26.14 -3.63
N PRO A 62 0.72 26.37 -3.86
CA PRO A 62 -0.27 25.34 -3.57
C PRO A 62 -0.29 24.27 -4.65
N LYS A 63 0.83 23.58 -4.81
CA LYS A 63 0.99 22.51 -5.78
C LYS A 63 1.03 21.16 -5.10
N GLU A 64 0.34 20.22 -5.67
CA GLU A 64 0.33 18.86 -5.15
C GLU A 64 0.11 17.92 -6.31
N THR A 65 0.88 16.87 -6.41
CA THR A 65 0.73 15.88 -7.45
C THR A 65 0.34 14.56 -6.77
N ALA A 66 -0.53 13.81 -7.40
CA ALA A 66 -0.95 12.53 -6.85
C ALA A 66 -0.48 11.40 -7.76
N TYR A 67 0.02 10.34 -7.15
CA TYR A 67 0.50 9.16 -7.86
C TYR A 67 -0.26 7.94 -7.35
N PRO A 68 -0.95 7.21 -8.23
CA PRO A 68 -1.79 6.08 -7.81
C PRO A 68 -1.03 4.98 -7.12
N ILE A 69 -1.72 4.30 -6.21
CA ILE A 69 -1.20 3.12 -5.53
C ILE A 69 -2.01 1.93 -5.98
N THR A 70 -1.32 0.83 -6.29
CA THR A 70 -1.97 -0.41 -6.67
C THR A 70 -1.43 -1.55 -5.82
N ILE A 71 -2.34 -2.24 -5.16
CA ILE A 71 -2.01 -3.45 -4.41
C ILE A 71 -2.67 -4.61 -5.14
N GLY A 72 -1.91 -5.65 -5.39
CA GLY A 72 -2.41 -6.81 -6.13
C GLY A 72 -3.40 -7.66 -5.35
N GLU A 73 -3.66 -8.85 -5.88
CA GLU A 73 -4.58 -9.82 -5.30
C GLU A 73 -3.86 -10.70 -4.30
N ASP A 74 -4.61 -11.21 -3.32
CA ASP A 74 -4.10 -12.21 -2.38
C ASP A 74 -2.88 -11.73 -1.59
N CYS A 75 -2.83 -10.45 -1.31
CA CYS A 75 -1.74 -9.88 -0.51
C CYS A 75 -2.12 -9.82 0.97
N TRP A 76 -1.12 -9.71 1.79
CA TRP A 76 -1.31 -9.46 3.22
C TRP A 76 -0.35 -8.36 3.64
N LEU A 77 -0.91 -7.23 4.05
CA LEU A 77 -0.14 -6.13 4.63
C LEU A 77 -0.30 -6.17 6.14
N GLY A 78 0.80 -6.32 6.85
CA GLY A 78 0.80 -6.31 8.31
C GLY A 78 0.40 -4.93 8.84
N GLY A 79 0.15 -4.85 10.15
CA GLY A 79 -0.26 -3.59 10.75
C GLY A 79 0.80 -2.50 10.62
N GLY A 80 0.33 -1.28 10.46
CA GLY A 80 1.22 -0.12 10.41
C GLY A 80 2.06 0.01 9.16
N VAL A 81 1.75 -0.71 8.10
CA VAL A 81 2.47 -0.58 6.83
C VAL A 81 2.12 0.76 6.19
N VAL A 82 3.14 1.46 5.71
CA VAL A 82 2.96 2.73 4.99
C VAL A 82 3.30 2.51 3.53
N VAL A 83 2.38 2.85 2.63
CA VAL A 83 2.61 2.75 1.20
C VAL A 83 2.69 4.15 0.62
N CYS A 84 3.80 4.45 -0.03
CA CYS A 84 4.10 5.79 -0.53
C CYS A 84 3.56 6.00 -1.95
N PRO A 85 3.48 7.26 -2.39
CA PRO A 85 2.88 7.57 -3.69
C PRO A 85 3.50 6.79 -4.84
N GLY A 86 2.64 6.29 -5.71
CA GLY A 86 3.06 5.65 -6.96
C GLY A 86 3.49 4.21 -6.85
N VAL A 87 3.42 3.61 -5.67
CA VAL A 87 3.90 2.24 -5.46
C VAL A 87 2.90 1.22 -5.99
N THR A 88 3.42 0.19 -6.65
CA THR A 88 2.65 -0.98 -7.01
C THR A 88 3.21 -2.18 -6.26
N ILE A 89 2.35 -2.86 -5.52
CA ILE A 89 2.70 -4.12 -4.87
C ILE A 89 2.03 -5.21 -5.67
N GLY A 90 2.81 -6.17 -6.13
CA GLY A 90 2.31 -7.26 -6.98
C GLY A 90 1.40 -8.21 -6.23
N ASN A 91 1.02 -9.29 -6.91
CA ASN A 91 0.09 -10.26 -6.37
C ASN A 91 0.78 -11.20 -5.37
N ARG A 92 0.02 -11.70 -4.42
CA ARG A 92 0.47 -12.72 -3.47
C ARG A 92 1.70 -12.29 -2.67
N CYS A 93 1.74 -11.00 -2.35
CA CYS A 93 2.85 -10.46 -1.55
C CYS A 93 2.48 -10.40 -0.08
N VAL A 94 3.49 -10.49 0.76
CA VAL A 94 3.34 -10.26 2.20
C VAL A 94 4.28 -9.11 2.57
N ILE A 95 3.71 -8.09 3.20
CA ILE A 95 4.49 -6.94 3.65
C ILE A 95 4.49 -6.96 5.18
N ALA A 96 5.67 -7.04 5.76
CA ALA A 96 5.78 -7.15 7.22
C ALA A 96 5.28 -5.90 7.93
N ALA A 97 4.75 -6.08 9.12
CA ALA A 97 4.23 -4.98 9.92
C ALA A 97 5.29 -3.88 10.09
N GLY A 98 4.83 -2.64 10.07
CA GLY A 98 5.70 -1.48 10.28
C GLY A 98 6.60 -1.12 9.10
N SER A 99 6.45 -1.79 7.98
CA SER A 99 7.28 -1.49 6.80
C SER A 99 6.85 -0.21 6.11
N VAL A 100 7.79 0.45 5.45
CA VAL A 100 7.51 1.63 4.65
C VAL A 100 7.89 1.31 3.20
N VAL A 101 6.89 1.15 2.35
CA VAL A 101 7.09 0.72 0.97
C VAL A 101 7.22 1.95 0.08
N VAL A 102 8.43 2.14 -0.46
CA VAL A 102 8.75 3.31 -1.30
C VAL A 102 9.04 2.92 -2.74
N LYS A 103 9.13 1.63 -3.04
CA LYS A 103 9.38 1.11 -4.39
C LYS A 103 8.44 -0.03 -4.67
N ASP A 104 8.25 -0.31 -5.94
CA ASP A 104 7.40 -1.42 -6.36
C ASP A 104 7.92 -2.74 -5.82
N ILE A 105 6.99 -3.62 -5.48
CA ILE A 105 7.31 -4.96 -4.98
C ILE A 105 6.79 -5.96 -6.00
N PRO A 106 7.63 -6.86 -6.52
CA PRO A 106 7.18 -7.84 -7.51
C PRO A 106 6.29 -8.91 -6.89
N ASP A 107 5.58 -9.65 -7.74
CA ASP A 107 4.72 -10.74 -7.31
C ASP A 107 5.46 -11.72 -6.41
N ASP A 108 4.71 -12.38 -5.55
CA ASP A 108 5.20 -13.50 -4.75
C ASP A 108 6.44 -13.15 -3.92
N SER A 109 6.37 -12.01 -3.26
CA SER A 109 7.48 -11.52 -2.45
C SER A 109 7.07 -11.31 -1.00
N LEU A 110 8.00 -11.54 -0.11
CA LEU A 110 7.89 -11.08 1.27
C LEU A 110 8.85 -9.92 1.42
N ALA A 111 8.32 -8.75 1.72
CA ALA A 111 9.13 -7.54 1.85
C ALA A 111 9.01 -6.99 3.26
N ALA A 112 10.06 -6.35 3.74
CA ALA A 112 10.08 -5.83 5.10
C ALA A 112 11.06 -4.68 5.22
N GLY A 113 10.78 -3.81 6.16
CA GLY A 113 11.72 -2.78 6.60
C GLY A 113 11.32 -1.37 6.20
N CYS A 114 12.20 -0.45 6.55
CA CYS A 114 12.06 0.97 6.22
C CYS A 114 13.41 1.46 5.69
N PRO A 115 13.58 1.57 4.37
CA PRO A 115 12.62 1.23 3.32
C PRO A 115 12.44 -0.28 3.20
N ALA A 116 11.24 -0.67 2.78
CA ALA A 116 10.95 -2.08 2.59
C ALA A 116 11.72 -2.64 1.42
N VAL A 117 12.32 -3.80 1.62
CA VAL A 117 13.01 -4.52 0.55
C VAL A 117 12.56 -5.96 0.55
N VAL A 118 12.67 -6.60 -0.60
CA VAL A 118 12.30 -8.01 -0.73
C VAL A 118 13.30 -8.84 0.06
N LYS A 119 12.78 -9.60 1.04
CA LYS A 119 13.61 -10.46 1.89
C LYS A 119 13.61 -11.89 1.41
N LYS A 120 12.50 -12.35 0.87
CA LYS A 120 12.34 -13.74 0.44
C LYS A 120 11.35 -13.80 -0.71
N ARG A 121 11.46 -14.86 -1.50
CA ARG A 121 10.49 -15.15 -2.54
C ARG A 121 9.55 -16.22 -2.02
N LEU A 122 8.28 -16.05 -2.29
CA LEU A 122 7.26 -17.03 -1.92
C LEU A 122 7.00 -17.88 -3.15
N ASN A 123 6.75 -19.18 -2.96
CA ASN A 123 6.51 -20.01 -4.13
C ASN A 123 5.03 -20.14 -4.48
N GLY A 124 4.21 -19.34 -3.85
CA GLY A 124 2.81 -19.26 -4.20
C GLY A 124 1.95 -20.39 -3.68
N LYS A 125 2.49 -21.34 -2.98
CA LYS A 125 1.70 -22.43 -2.43
C LYS A 125 1.91 -22.55 -0.96
N ALA A 126 0.83 -22.55 -0.21
CA ALA A 126 0.85 -22.80 1.24
C ALA A 126 1.90 -21.99 2.00
N GLY A 127 2.27 -20.85 1.49
CA GLY A 127 3.20 -19.97 2.19
C GLY A 127 4.61 -20.50 2.29
N VAL A 128 5.01 -21.40 1.42
CA VAL A 128 6.39 -21.90 1.43
C VAL A 128 7.32 -20.77 0.98
N VAL A 129 8.38 -20.59 1.73
CA VAL A 129 9.33 -19.48 1.51
C VAL A 129 10.64 -20.05 0.98
N GLU A 130 11.14 -19.43 -0.10
CA GLU A 130 12.42 -19.80 -0.67
C GLU A 130 13.49 -18.88 -0.13
N GLN A 131 14.64 -19.43 0.13
CA GLN A 131 15.77 -18.65 0.65
C GLN A 131 16.51 -17.91 -0.44
#